data_611d8e4c2f338a529f6527174d660dea
#
_entry.id   611d8e4c2f338a529f6527174d660dea
#
_cell.length_a   1.000
_cell.length_b   1.000
_cell.length_c   1.000
_cell.angle_alpha   90.00
_cell.angle_beta   90.00
_cell.angle_gamma   90.00
#
_symmetry.space_group_name_H-M   'P 1'
#
loop_
_entity.id
_entity.type
_entity.pdbx_description
1 polymer ?
#
loop_
_entity_poly.entity_id
_entity_poly.type
_entity_poly.pdbx_seq_one_letter_code
_entity_poly.pdbx_strand_id
1 'polypeptide(L)'
;IENVLGINTYPMNWPIGSGRNFRGVFDRQTRRVIAFEGDGHANATKKVAEVEAELGDPSMDELIGEENHKNLMDDIELLDGAGDELDLDAVACGKLSPAFFGSALTNFGVEPFLKEFLRLAPTPRAYTDTLTSEPVDPCRDDFSGFVFKIQANMDKNHRDRIAFVRICS
;
A
#
# COMPACT_ATOMS: atom_id res chain seq x y z
N ILE A 1 10.22 -9.65 1.87
CA ILE A 1 8.88 -9.91 2.46
C ILE A 1 8.59 -11.39 2.31
N GLU A 2 8.50 -11.92 1.12
CA GLU A 2 8.11 -13.31 0.82
C GLU A 2 8.95 -14.34 1.56
N ASN A 3 10.29 -14.23 1.48
CA ASN A 3 11.22 -15.12 2.15
C ASN A 3 11.17 -15.06 3.68
N VAL A 4 10.70 -13.96 4.26
CA VAL A 4 10.68 -13.75 5.72
C VAL A 4 9.30 -14.03 6.30
N LEU A 5 8.25 -13.59 5.62
CA LEU A 5 6.88 -13.68 6.12
C LEU A 5 6.08 -14.83 5.50
N GLY A 6 6.55 -15.42 4.39
CA GLY A 6 5.84 -16.47 3.68
C GLY A 6 4.53 -15.98 3.04
N ILE A 7 4.43 -14.69 2.76
CA ILE A 7 3.27 -14.06 2.14
C ILE A 7 3.70 -13.55 0.77
N ASN A 8 3.01 -13.96 -0.28
CA ASN A 8 3.27 -13.45 -1.63
C ASN A 8 2.99 -11.95 -1.71
N THR A 9 3.64 -11.27 -2.63
CA THR A 9 3.47 -9.81 -2.83
C THR A 9 3.03 -9.51 -4.25
N TYR A 10 2.10 -8.55 -4.39
CA TYR A 10 1.70 -7.99 -5.66
C TYR A 10 2.02 -6.49 -5.68
N PRO A 11 3.03 -6.06 -6.46
CA PRO A 11 3.30 -4.63 -6.64
C PRO A 11 2.14 -3.94 -7.34
N MET A 12 1.45 -3.03 -6.64
CA MET A 12 0.34 -2.25 -7.19
C MET A 12 0.82 -1.11 -8.07
N ASN A 13 1.95 -0.54 -7.72
CA ASN A 13 2.66 0.45 -8.52
C ASN A 13 4.13 0.10 -8.65
N TRP A 14 4.82 0.73 -9.61
CA TRP A 14 6.24 0.52 -9.82
C TRP A 14 6.98 1.85 -9.94
N PRO A 15 8.14 2.04 -9.26
CA PRO A 15 8.88 3.29 -9.31
C PRO A 15 9.57 3.47 -10.66
N ILE A 16 9.55 4.69 -11.17
CA ILE A 16 10.20 5.08 -12.42
C ILE A 16 11.48 5.81 -12.07
N GLY A 17 12.60 5.13 -12.29
CA GLY A 17 13.91 5.61 -11.87
C GLY A 17 14.12 5.59 -10.36
N SER A 18 15.30 6.04 -9.92
CA SER A 18 15.68 6.07 -8.51
C SER A 18 16.57 7.27 -8.17
N GLY A 19 16.57 7.69 -6.91
CA GLY A 19 17.40 8.80 -6.44
C GLY A 19 17.14 10.08 -7.25
N ARG A 20 18.18 10.65 -7.87
CA ARG A 20 18.05 11.87 -8.70
C ARG A 20 17.33 11.64 -10.04
N ASN A 21 17.29 10.39 -10.49
CA ASN A 21 16.60 10.01 -11.74
C ASN A 21 15.16 9.59 -11.51
N PHE A 22 14.65 9.67 -10.26
CA PHE A 22 13.26 9.36 -9.97
C PHE A 22 12.33 10.35 -10.70
N ARG A 23 11.36 9.80 -11.44
CA ARG A 23 10.39 10.58 -12.25
C ARG A 23 8.96 10.40 -11.80
N GLY A 24 8.65 9.32 -11.08
CA GLY A 24 7.29 9.03 -10.66
C GLY A 24 7.06 7.57 -10.36
N VAL A 25 5.79 7.19 -10.40
CA VAL A 25 5.37 5.80 -10.28
C VAL A 25 4.44 5.42 -11.43
N PHE A 26 4.52 4.18 -11.85
CA PHE A 26 3.57 3.58 -12.78
C PHE A 26 2.54 2.79 -11.99
N ASP A 27 1.27 3.12 -12.15
CA ASP A 27 0.15 2.37 -11.56
C ASP A 27 -0.19 1.19 -12.47
N ARG A 28 0.00 -0.02 -11.96
CA ARG A 28 -0.22 -1.25 -12.73
C ARG A 28 -1.69 -1.56 -12.98
N GLN A 29 -2.59 -1.08 -12.12
CA GLN A 29 -4.04 -1.33 -12.27
C GLN A 29 -4.66 -0.43 -13.32
N THR A 30 -4.33 0.86 -13.27
CA THR A 30 -4.86 1.85 -14.21
C THR A 30 -4.01 1.99 -15.47
N ARG A 31 -2.79 1.42 -15.47
CA ARG A 31 -1.78 1.56 -16.53
C ARG A 31 -1.38 3.02 -16.76
N ARG A 32 -1.34 3.82 -15.70
CA ARG A 32 -1.04 5.26 -15.75
C ARG A 32 0.29 5.58 -15.10
N VAL A 33 0.99 6.54 -15.68
CA VAL A 33 2.15 7.16 -15.06
C VAL A 33 1.70 8.35 -14.22
N ILE A 34 2.13 8.35 -12.96
CA ILE A 34 1.99 9.49 -12.05
C ILE A 34 3.37 10.12 -11.95
N ALA A 35 3.61 11.15 -12.77
CA ALA A 35 4.86 11.87 -12.76
C ALA A 35 4.94 12.91 -11.64
N PHE A 36 6.15 13.11 -11.09
CA PHE A 36 6.41 14.08 -10.03
C PHE A 36 7.52 15.03 -10.47
N GLU A 37 7.28 16.33 -10.42
CA GLU A 37 8.34 17.34 -10.54
C GLU A 37 9.14 17.46 -9.25
N GLY A 38 10.46 17.42 -9.34
CA GLY A 38 11.35 17.70 -8.24
C GLY A 38 12.79 17.60 -8.68
N ASP A 39 13.60 18.50 -8.19
CA ASP A 39 15.06 18.60 -8.40
C ASP A 39 15.84 17.58 -7.56
N GLY A 40 15.25 16.43 -7.25
CA GLY A 40 15.92 15.35 -6.52
C GLY A 40 16.20 15.67 -5.03
N HIS A 41 15.73 16.79 -4.52
CA HIS A 41 15.80 17.14 -3.11
C HIS A 41 14.41 16.98 -2.44
N ALA A 42 14.40 16.78 -1.14
CA ALA A 42 13.29 16.39 -0.25
C ALA A 42 11.97 17.22 -0.35
N ASN A 43 11.83 18.09 -1.34
CA ASN A 43 10.68 18.95 -1.56
C ASN A 43 9.85 18.60 -2.81
N ALA A 44 10.06 17.43 -3.42
CA ALA A 44 9.29 16.97 -4.58
C ALA A 44 7.87 16.55 -4.17
N THR A 45 7.05 17.55 -3.80
CA THR A 45 5.70 17.32 -3.28
C THR A 45 4.58 17.77 -4.22
N LYS A 46 4.92 18.24 -5.42
CA LYS A 46 3.90 18.59 -6.40
C LYS A 46 3.67 17.46 -7.38
N LYS A 47 2.49 16.86 -7.33
CA LYS A 47 1.96 16.05 -8.41
C LYS A 47 1.87 16.91 -9.66
N VAL A 48 2.67 16.60 -10.69
CA VAL A 48 2.79 17.46 -11.86
C VAL A 48 1.85 17.07 -12.98
N ALA A 49 1.73 15.79 -13.22
CA ALA A 49 0.81 15.28 -14.22
C ALA A 49 0.41 13.84 -13.86
N GLU A 50 -0.85 13.52 -14.09
CA GLU A 50 -1.33 12.16 -14.22
C GLU A 50 -1.62 11.96 -15.70
N VAL A 51 -0.76 11.18 -16.36
CA VAL A 51 -0.85 10.93 -17.79
C VAL A 51 -1.23 9.48 -17.98
N GLU A 52 -2.24 9.21 -18.80
CA GLU A 52 -2.50 7.85 -19.27
C GLU A 52 -1.30 7.41 -20.11
N ALA A 53 -0.65 6.35 -19.67
CA ALA A 53 0.50 5.80 -20.35
C ALA A 53 0.10 4.45 -20.97
N GLU A 54 0.10 4.39 -22.28
CA GLU A 54 0.26 3.13 -22.96
C GLU A 54 1.77 2.82 -22.98
N LEU A 55 2.15 1.67 -22.41
CA LEU A 55 3.53 1.19 -22.50
C LEU A 55 3.88 1.05 -23.99
N GLY A 56 4.90 1.78 -24.44
CA GLY A 56 5.31 1.85 -25.85
C GLY A 56 4.89 3.11 -26.58
N ASP A 57 4.17 4.04 -25.93
CA ASP A 57 3.92 5.35 -26.53
C ASP A 57 5.20 6.20 -26.52
N PRO A 58 5.69 6.67 -27.69
CA PRO A 58 6.88 7.52 -27.75
C PRO A 58 6.82 8.81 -26.93
N SER A 59 5.62 9.31 -26.61
CA SER A 59 5.45 10.49 -25.74
C SER A 59 5.97 10.27 -24.31
N MET A 60 6.11 9.02 -23.90
CA MET A 60 6.71 8.64 -22.63
C MET A 60 8.18 9.02 -22.52
N ASP A 61 8.92 9.02 -23.64
CA ASP A 61 10.32 9.42 -23.67
C ASP A 61 10.50 10.90 -23.28
N GLU A 62 9.55 11.76 -23.68
CA GLU A 62 9.56 13.17 -23.30
C GLU A 62 9.19 13.35 -21.81
N LEU A 63 8.30 12.50 -21.28
CA LEU A 63 7.80 12.62 -19.90
C LEU A 63 8.80 12.10 -18.86
N ILE A 64 9.38 10.93 -19.09
CA ILE A 64 10.21 10.22 -18.10
C ILE A 64 11.65 9.99 -18.56
N GLY A 65 11.97 10.23 -19.82
CA GLY A 65 13.26 9.99 -20.48
C GLY A 65 13.38 8.58 -21.05
N GLU A 66 14.05 8.44 -22.18
CA GLU A 66 14.19 7.17 -22.94
C GLU A 66 14.70 5.99 -22.09
N GLU A 67 15.72 6.23 -21.25
CA GLU A 67 16.30 5.18 -20.40
C GLU A 67 15.29 4.67 -19.36
N ASN A 68 14.59 5.59 -18.69
CA ASN A 68 13.57 5.21 -17.70
C ASN A 68 12.37 4.53 -18.36
N HIS A 69 11.97 4.98 -19.57
CA HIS A 69 10.89 4.36 -20.32
C HIS A 69 11.23 2.91 -20.68
N LYS A 70 12.42 2.69 -21.25
CA LYS A 70 12.88 1.34 -21.58
C LYS A 70 12.94 0.43 -20.35
N ASN A 71 13.56 0.91 -19.27
CA ASN A 71 13.65 0.13 -18.03
C ASN A 71 12.26 -0.19 -17.46
N LEU A 72 11.32 0.78 -17.51
CA LEU A 72 9.95 0.55 -17.07
C LEU A 72 9.25 -0.53 -17.90
N MET A 73 9.42 -0.51 -19.23
CA MET A 73 8.86 -1.54 -20.11
C MET A 73 9.37 -2.94 -19.74
N ASP A 74 10.70 -3.08 -19.61
CA ASP A 74 11.35 -4.34 -19.27
C ASP A 74 10.89 -4.85 -17.90
N ASP A 75 10.82 -3.95 -16.89
CA ASP A 75 10.35 -4.28 -15.52
C ASP A 75 8.89 -4.72 -15.51
N ILE A 76 8.01 -4.01 -16.22
CA ILE A 76 6.57 -4.33 -16.25
C ILE A 76 6.31 -5.62 -17.03
N GLU A 77 7.01 -5.87 -18.13
CA GLU A 77 6.93 -7.15 -18.85
C GLU A 77 7.32 -8.32 -17.94
N LEU A 78 8.38 -8.16 -17.15
CA LEU A 78 8.81 -9.17 -16.20
C LEU A 78 7.77 -9.38 -15.08
N LEU A 79 7.23 -8.30 -14.52
CA LEU A 79 6.24 -8.36 -13.46
C LEU A 79 4.90 -8.96 -13.92
N ASP A 80 4.49 -8.66 -15.15
CA ASP A 80 3.25 -9.17 -15.72
C ASP A 80 3.41 -10.64 -16.19
N GLY A 81 4.64 -11.04 -16.56
CA GLY A 81 4.92 -12.40 -17.04
C GLY A 81 5.30 -13.40 -15.96
N ALA A 82 5.93 -12.98 -14.88
CA ALA A 82 6.47 -13.86 -13.84
C ALA A 82 5.93 -13.58 -12.44
N GLY A 83 5.17 -12.49 -12.26
CA GLY A 83 4.56 -12.11 -10.98
C GLY A 83 3.22 -12.82 -10.72
N ASP A 84 2.79 -12.76 -9.47
CA ASP A 84 1.44 -13.18 -9.08
C ASP A 84 0.39 -12.28 -9.71
N GLU A 85 -0.81 -12.81 -9.93
CA GLU A 85 -2.00 -12.02 -10.27
C GLU A 85 -2.61 -11.41 -9.00
N LEU A 86 -3.30 -10.25 -9.15
CA LEU A 86 -4.02 -9.64 -8.03
C LEU A 86 -5.28 -10.45 -7.70
N ASP A 87 -5.16 -11.34 -6.74
CA ASP A 87 -6.26 -12.12 -6.19
C ASP A 87 -6.79 -11.47 -4.91
N LEU A 88 -7.97 -10.87 -4.96
CA LEU A 88 -8.60 -10.19 -3.82
C LEU A 88 -8.99 -11.15 -2.70
N ASP A 89 -9.32 -12.40 -3.00
CA ASP A 89 -9.62 -13.41 -1.99
C ASP A 89 -8.33 -13.83 -1.26
N ALA A 90 -7.23 -13.96 -1.98
CA ALA A 90 -5.92 -14.19 -1.38
C ALA A 90 -5.47 -13.01 -0.52
N VAL A 91 -5.74 -11.77 -0.94
CA VAL A 91 -5.50 -10.55 -0.13
C VAL A 91 -6.36 -10.60 1.14
N ALA A 92 -7.65 -10.86 1.01
CA ALA A 92 -8.56 -10.93 2.14
C ALA A 92 -8.20 -12.05 3.13
N CYS A 93 -7.61 -13.16 2.66
CA CYS A 93 -7.12 -14.25 3.49
C CYS A 93 -5.70 -14.05 4.04
N GLY A 94 -5.01 -12.98 3.65
CA GLY A 94 -3.63 -12.69 4.08
C GLY A 94 -2.57 -13.58 3.44
N LYS A 95 -2.86 -14.19 2.30
CA LYS A 95 -1.93 -15.01 1.51
C LYS A 95 -1.17 -14.17 0.47
N LEU A 96 -1.77 -13.08 0.01
CA LEU A 96 -1.19 -12.12 -0.91
C LEU A 96 -1.23 -10.73 -0.27
N SER A 97 -0.13 -9.98 -0.35
CA SER A 97 -0.04 -8.61 0.16
C SER A 97 0.14 -7.63 -0.98
N PRO A 98 -0.80 -6.68 -1.19
CA PRO A 98 -0.57 -5.56 -2.10
C PRO A 98 0.61 -4.72 -1.59
N ALA A 99 1.57 -4.46 -2.48
CA ALA A 99 2.76 -3.68 -2.17
C ALA A 99 2.76 -2.35 -2.93
N PHE A 100 3.10 -1.27 -2.24
CA PHE A 100 3.14 0.07 -2.81
C PHE A 100 4.52 0.70 -2.60
N PHE A 101 5.04 1.29 -3.64
CA PHE A 101 6.22 2.14 -3.56
C PHE A 101 5.79 3.58 -3.33
N GLY A 102 6.27 4.17 -2.26
CA GLY A 102 5.93 5.52 -1.87
C GLY A 102 6.87 6.07 -0.80
N SER A 103 6.77 7.35 -0.53
CA SER A 103 7.55 8.02 0.50
C SER A 103 6.69 9.01 1.28
N ALA A 104 6.53 8.78 2.56
CA ALA A 104 5.86 9.73 3.45
C ALA A 104 6.69 11.02 3.64
N LEU A 105 8.02 10.93 3.53
CA LEU A 105 8.90 12.08 3.68
C LEU A 105 8.75 13.09 2.53
N THR A 106 8.69 12.59 1.31
CA THR A 106 8.55 13.39 0.08
C THR A 106 7.12 13.40 -0.46
N ASN A 107 6.21 12.69 0.21
CA ASN A 107 4.78 12.63 -0.07
C ASN A 107 4.42 12.13 -1.48
N PHE A 108 5.27 11.27 -2.10
CA PHE A 108 4.89 10.61 -3.33
C PHE A 108 4.26 9.25 -3.08
N GLY A 109 3.31 8.85 -3.93
CA GLY A 109 2.65 7.54 -3.87
C GLY A 109 1.68 7.36 -2.68
N VAL A 110 1.58 8.34 -1.77
CA VAL A 110 0.72 8.25 -0.57
C VAL A 110 -0.76 8.33 -0.92
N GLU A 111 -1.15 9.24 -1.79
CA GLU A 111 -2.56 9.37 -2.22
C GLU A 111 -3.07 8.14 -2.96
N PRO A 112 -2.37 7.60 -3.98
CA PRO A 112 -2.76 6.34 -4.61
C PRO A 112 -2.84 5.17 -3.62
N PHE A 113 -1.87 5.06 -2.71
CA PHE A 113 -1.90 4.05 -1.66
C PHE A 113 -3.16 4.15 -0.80
N LEU A 114 -3.50 5.35 -0.32
CA LEU A 114 -4.69 5.53 0.54
C LEU A 114 -5.99 5.21 -0.21
N LYS A 115 -6.10 5.59 -1.48
CA LYS A 115 -7.26 5.27 -2.31
C LYS A 115 -7.44 3.75 -2.45
N GLU A 116 -6.36 3.05 -2.79
CA GLU A 116 -6.38 1.60 -2.93
C GLU A 116 -6.55 0.90 -1.58
N PHE A 117 -5.98 1.42 -0.51
CA PHE A 117 -6.19 0.88 0.84
C PHE A 117 -7.68 0.87 1.22
N LEU A 118 -8.42 1.95 0.94
CA LEU A 118 -9.87 2.02 1.19
C LEU A 118 -10.65 0.98 0.38
N ARG A 119 -10.19 0.65 -0.82
CA ARG A 119 -10.80 -0.36 -1.69
C ARG A 119 -10.49 -1.79 -1.25
N LEU A 120 -9.25 -2.02 -0.83
CA LEU A 120 -8.72 -3.36 -0.51
C LEU A 120 -8.91 -3.76 0.95
N ALA A 121 -9.08 -2.79 1.86
CA ALA A 121 -9.24 -3.07 3.28
C ALA A 121 -10.50 -3.92 3.52
N PRO A 122 -10.37 -5.11 4.12
CA PRO A 122 -11.52 -5.93 4.44
C PRO A 122 -12.35 -5.32 5.56
N THR A 123 -13.62 -5.64 5.58
CA THR A 123 -14.48 -5.36 6.74
C THR A 123 -13.96 -6.09 7.99
N PRO A 124 -14.28 -5.60 9.20
CA PRO A 124 -13.94 -6.29 10.43
C PRO A 124 -14.44 -7.75 10.41
N ARG A 125 -13.54 -8.67 10.77
CA ARG A 125 -13.88 -10.09 10.84
C ARG A 125 -14.46 -10.43 12.20
N ALA A 126 -15.36 -11.41 12.24
CA ALA A 126 -15.85 -11.98 13.49
C ALA A 126 -14.70 -12.57 14.31
N TYR A 127 -14.65 -12.25 15.59
CA TYR A 127 -13.79 -12.91 16.57
C TYR A 127 -14.57 -13.99 17.30
N THR A 128 -13.89 -15.03 17.71
CA THR A 128 -14.50 -16.09 18.53
C THR A 128 -14.55 -15.65 19.98
N ASP A 129 -15.72 -15.68 20.59
CA ASP A 129 -15.88 -15.50 22.01
C ASP A 129 -15.22 -16.66 22.76
N THR A 130 -14.37 -16.35 23.73
CA THR A 130 -13.60 -17.36 24.47
C THR A 130 -14.43 -18.15 25.47
N LEU A 131 -15.60 -17.66 25.86
CA LEU A 131 -16.50 -18.32 26.82
C LEU A 131 -17.52 -19.21 26.12
N THR A 132 -18.09 -18.72 25.01
CA THR A 132 -19.14 -19.45 24.29
C THR A 132 -18.61 -20.26 23.11
N SER A 133 -17.38 -19.97 22.64
CA SER A 133 -16.81 -20.49 21.41
C SER A 133 -17.59 -20.12 20.14
N GLU A 134 -18.50 -19.15 20.22
CA GLU A 134 -19.30 -18.67 19.11
C GLU A 134 -18.64 -17.46 18.44
N PRO A 135 -18.85 -17.26 17.13
CA PRO A 135 -18.38 -16.06 16.44
C PRO A 135 -19.18 -14.84 16.89
N VAL A 136 -18.46 -13.76 17.20
CA VAL A 136 -19.06 -12.46 17.52
C VAL A 136 -19.37 -11.72 16.23
N ASP A 137 -20.63 -11.49 15.93
CA ASP A 137 -21.03 -10.67 14.78
C ASP A 137 -20.55 -9.22 14.99
N PRO A 138 -19.71 -8.66 14.09
CA PRO A 138 -19.24 -7.28 14.20
C PRO A 138 -20.35 -6.23 14.13
N CYS A 139 -21.52 -6.59 13.62
CA CYS A 139 -22.67 -5.70 13.44
C CYS A 139 -23.75 -5.85 14.51
N ARG A 140 -23.52 -6.65 15.57
CA ARG A 140 -24.51 -6.78 16.66
C ARG A 140 -24.59 -5.49 17.48
N ASP A 141 -25.72 -5.23 18.10
CA ASP A 141 -25.98 -4.00 18.87
C ASP A 141 -25.19 -3.92 20.18
N ASP A 142 -24.83 -5.07 20.77
CA ASP A 142 -24.11 -5.12 22.04
C ASP A 142 -22.62 -4.83 21.83
N PHE A 143 -22.09 -3.89 22.59
CA PHE A 143 -20.65 -3.62 22.59
C PHE A 143 -19.86 -4.81 23.11
N SER A 144 -18.84 -5.20 22.37
CA SER A 144 -17.86 -6.17 22.82
C SER A 144 -16.45 -5.80 22.36
N GLY A 145 -15.47 -6.27 23.12
CA GLY A 145 -14.07 -6.04 22.80
C GLY A 145 -13.15 -6.82 23.73
N PHE A 146 -11.86 -6.86 23.36
CA PHE A 146 -10.84 -7.45 24.22
C PHE A 146 -9.62 -6.55 24.35
N VAL A 147 -9.00 -6.55 25.52
CA VAL A 147 -7.75 -5.85 25.77
C VAL A 147 -6.60 -6.69 25.22
N PHE A 148 -5.89 -6.19 24.22
CA PHE A 148 -4.73 -6.89 23.64
C PHE A 148 -3.38 -6.36 24.12
N LYS A 149 -3.36 -5.17 24.74
CA LYS A 149 -2.15 -4.54 25.27
C LYS A 149 -2.50 -3.62 26.45
N ILE A 150 -1.66 -3.66 27.48
CA ILE A 150 -1.65 -2.66 28.55
C ILE A 150 -0.27 -2.03 28.56
N GLN A 151 -0.21 -0.71 28.48
CA GLN A 151 1.05 0.04 28.53
C GLN A 151 1.03 1.01 29.71
N ALA A 152 2.05 0.93 30.55
CA ALA A 152 2.27 1.87 31.64
C ALA A 152 3.22 2.99 31.21
N ASN A 153 3.16 4.12 31.89
CA ASN A 153 4.12 5.23 31.77
C ASN A 153 4.26 5.80 30.35
N MET A 154 3.16 5.92 29.60
CA MET A 154 3.18 6.61 28.31
C MET A 154 3.47 8.09 28.45
N ASP A 155 2.96 8.72 29.53
CA ASP A 155 3.33 10.07 29.92
C ASP A 155 4.19 9.99 31.18
N LYS A 156 5.36 10.67 31.16
CA LYS A 156 6.30 10.72 32.29
C LYS A 156 5.72 11.40 33.53
N ASN A 157 4.70 12.23 33.36
CA ASN A 157 4.02 12.96 34.42
C ASN A 157 2.84 12.21 35.02
N HIS A 158 2.41 11.10 34.40
CA HIS A 158 1.27 10.30 34.81
C HIS A 158 1.68 8.83 35.03
N ARG A 159 1.20 8.26 36.14
CA ARG A 159 1.39 6.83 36.46
C ARG A 159 0.28 5.93 35.95
N ASP A 160 -0.51 6.43 35.02
CA ASP A 160 -1.66 5.72 34.48
C ASP A 160 -1.24 4.55 33.58
N ARG A 161 -2.09 3.55 33.55
CA ARG A 161 -2.00 2.43 32.63
C ARG A 161 -3.06 2.61 31.55
N ILE A 162 -2.61 2.57 30.30
CA ILE A 162 -3.51 2.67 29.13
C ILE A 162 -3.77 1.26 28.62
N ALA A 163 -5.04 0.89 28.56
CA ALA A 163 -5.48 -0.35 27.95
C ALA A 163 -5.86 -0.10 26.48
N PHE A 164 -5.25 -0.86 25.58
CA PHE A 164 -5.61 -0.86 24.16
C PHE A 164 -6.62 -1.97 23.93
N VAL A 165 -7.80 -1.57 23.47
CA VAL A 165 -8.94 -2.46 23.27
C VAL A 165 -9.19 -2.65 21.79
N ARG A 166 -9.29 -3.90 21.33
CA ARG A 166 -9.86 -4.22 20.03
C ARG A 166 -11.38 -4.32 20.19
N ILE A 167 -12.10 -3.44 19.52
CA ILE A 167 -13.55 -3.50 19.43
C ILE A 167 -13.92 -4.63 18.48
N CYS A 168 -14.85 -5.50 18.89
CA CYS A 168 -15.35 -6.62 18.09
C CYS A 168 -16.76 -6.38 17.57
N SER A 169 -17.56 -5.61 18.29
CA SER A 169 -18.90 -5.18 17.89
C SER A 169 -19.33 -3.91 18.59
#